data_5f76d942c9163f94c9467825eef29238
#
_entry.id   5f76d942c9163f94c9467825eef29238
#
_cell.length_a   1.000
_cell.length_b   1.000
_cell.length_c   1.000
_cell.angle_alpha   90.00
_cell.angle_beta   90.00
_cell.angle_gamma   90.00
#
_symmetry.space_group_name_H-M   'P 1'
#
loop_
_entity.id
_entity.type
_entity.pdbx_description
1 polymer ?
#
loop_
_entity_poly.entity_id
_entity_poly.type
_entity_poly.pdbx_seq_one_letter_code
_entity_poly.pdbx_strand_id
1 'polypeptide(L)'
;MFIIKNNYFLYIENTQSINVDFLKSNKKISIIYRNNGIQESLVKLSIFRNKCKIKRFKFYIANNLQLAKNCQADGLYISAYNKKKYLKYNLNLIGSAHNYKEIHGKIKQGCKTVIFSRLFKTSYKNKKGSLGVIKFNLISQNCLINLIPLGGINIFNLLKLNMVNSEGLALLSEIKKKPAISNRLF
;
A
#
# COMPACT_ATOMS: atom_id res chain seq x y z
N MET A 1 3.02 -13.45 -19.76
CA MET A 1 3.68 -12.14 -19.58
C MET A 1 3.48 -11.70 -18.15
N PHE A 2 4.55 -11.53 -17.40
CA PHE A 2 4.49 -11.16 -15.98
C PHE A 2 4.57 -9.64 -15.85
N ILE A 3 3.79 -9.09 -14.90
CA ILE A 3 3.87 -7.68 -14.56
C ILE A 3 5.01 -7.53 -13.55
N ILE A 4 6.11 -6.91 -13.97
CA ILE A 4 7.24 -6.67 -13.08
C ILE A 4 7.19 -5.20 -12.65
N LYS A 5 6.88 -4.96 -11.38
CA LYS A 5 7.01 -3.65 -10.73
C LYS A 5 8.08 -3.71 -9.64
N ASN A 6 8.61 -2.54 -9.29
CA ASN A 6 9.67 -2.45 -8.29
C ASN A 6 9.15 -2.48 -6.85
N ASN A 7 7.88 -2.17 -6.64
CA ASN A 7 7.28 -2.10 -5.31
C ASN A 7 5.85 -2.65 -5.31
N TYR A 8 5.55 -3.48 -4.31
CA TYR A 8 4.21 -4.04 -4.09
C TYR A 8 3.75 -3.71 -2.67
N PHE A 9 2.59 -3.09 -2.53
CA PHE A 9 2.02 -2.71 -1.24
C PHE A 9 0.80 -3.56 -0.95
N LEU A 10 0.87 -4.33 0.14
CA LEU A 10 -0.16 -5.26 0.57
C LEU A 10 -0.83 -4.74 1.84
N TYR A 11 -2.14 -4.53 1.80
CA TYR A 11 -2.89 -4.14 2.98
C TYR A 11 -3.37 -5.35 3.76
N ILE A 12 -3.14 -5.34 5.06
CA ILE A 12 -3.66 -6.32 5.99
C ILE A 12 -4.44 -5.62 7.11
N GLU A 13 -5.50 -6.26 7.60
CA GLU A 13 -6.31 -5.79 8.72
C GLU A 13 -5.85 -6.41 10.04
N ASN A 14 -5.33 -7.61 9.97
CA ASN A 14 -4.71 -8.36 11.07
C ASN A 14 -3.57 -9.22 10.54
N THR A 15 -2.75 -9.74 11.45
CA THR A 15 -1.55 -10.55 11.11
C THR A 15 -1.89 -11.90 10.47
N GLN A 16 -3.12 -12.39 10.64
CA GLN A 16 -3.60 -13.63 10.04
C GLN A 16 -4.12 -13.44 8.61
N SER A 17 -4.30 -12.18 8.16
CA SER A 17 -4.80 -11.87 6.81
C SER A 17 -3.89 -12.38 5.71
N ILE A 18 -2.61 -12.61 6.00
CA ILE A 18 -1.63 -13.13 5.05
C ILE A 18 -0.63 -14.04 5.77
N ASN A 19 -0.38 -15.20 5.22
CA ASN A 19 0.71 -16.03 5.70
C ASN A 19 2.01 -15.65 5.00
N VAL A 20 2.86 -14.91 5.71
CA VAL A 20 4.14 -14.40 5.22
C VAL A 20 5.12 -15.53 4.90
N ASP A 21 5.00 -16.66 5.59
CA ASP A 21 5.93 -17.79 5.44
C ASP A 21 5.85 -18.41 4.05
N PHE A 22 4.68 -18.38 3.40
CA PHE A 22 4.47 -18.88 2.03
C PHE A 22 4.95 -17.92 0.93
N LEU A 23 5.25 -16.66 1.27
CA LEU A 23 5.74 -15.71 0.28
C LEU A 23 7.25 -15.86 0.09
N LYS A 24 7.71 -15.79 -1.16
CA LYS A 24 9.14 -15.74 -1.46
C LYS A 24 9.77 -14.48 -0.87
N SER A 25 10.99 -14.62 -0.34
CA SER A 25 11.74 -13.46 0.19
C SER A 25 11.99 -12.45 -0.92
N ASN A 26 11.56 -11.18 -0.70
CA ASN A 26 11.63 -10.15 -1.72
C ASN A 26 11.64 -8.74 -1.11
N LYS A 27 12.66 -7.92 -1.41
CA LYS A 27 12.76 -6.53 -0.97
C LYS A 27 11.69 -5.59 -1.57
N LYS A 28 10.97 -6.06 -2.60
CA LYS A 28 9.95 -5.28 -3.31
C LYS A 28 8.60 -5.25 -2.58
N ILE A 29 8.41 -6.11 -1.57
CA ILE A 29 7.13 -6.23 -0.85
C ILE A 29 7.13 -5.32 0.37
N SER A 30 6.06 -4.56 0.49
CA SER A 30 5.74 -3.71 1.64
C SER A 30 4.36 -4.07 2.18
N ILE A 31 4.28 -4.41 3.46
CA ILE A 31 3.02 -4.76 4.14
C ILE A 31 2.55 -3.56 4.95
N ILE A 32 1.29 -3.17 4.77
CA ILE A 32 0.65 -2.07 5.49
C ILE A 32 -0.42 -2.66 6.42
N TYR A 33 -0.13 -2.64 7.72
CA TYR A 33 -1.10 -3.01 8.74
C TYR A 33 -2.06 -1.85 8.99
N ARG A 34 -3.33 -2.07 8.67
CA ARG A 34 -4.42 -1.12 8.85
C ARG A 34 -5.60 -1.85 9.46
N ASN A 35 -5.65 -1.87 10.78
CA ASN A 35 -6.74 -2.50 11.52
C ASN A 35 -8.10 -1.82 11.25
N ASN A 36 -9.16 -2.61 11.34
CA ASN A 36 -10.55 -2.16 11.20
C ASN A 36 -11.22 -2.01 12.59
N GLY A 37 -10.61 -1.19 13.47
CA GLY A 37 -11.14 -0.90 14.79
C GLY A 37 -10.56 -1.75 15.94
N ILE A 38 -10.20 -3.01 15.71
CA ILE A 38 -9.59 -3.87 16.73
C ILE A 38 -8.08 -3.93 16.50
N GLN A 39 -7.32 -3.33 17.39
CA GLN A 39 -5.86 -3.36 17.33
C GLN A 39 -5.36 -4.67 17.98
N GLU A 40 -4.50 -5.39 17.26
CA GLU A 40 -3.82 -6.56 17.82
C GLU A 40 -2.79 -6.17 18.87
N SER A 41 -2.45 -7.11 19.76
CA SER A 41 -1.46 -6.90 20.81
C SER A 41 -0.08 -6.58 20.20
N LEU A 42 0.70 -5.78 20.93
CA LEU A 42 2.06 -5.43 20.52
C LEU A 42 2.93 -6.67 20.28
N VAL A 43 2.78 -7.69 21.10
CA VAL A 43 3.50 -8.97 21.00
C VAL A 43 3.23 -9.63 19.63
N LYS A 44 1.96 -9.78 19.24
CA LYS A 44 1.60 -10.34 17.92
C LYS A 44 2.19 -9.54 16.76
N LEU A 45 2.09 -8.22 16.83
CA LEU A 45 2.62 -7.34 15.79
C LEU A 45 4.15 -7.40 15.72
N SER A 46 4.84 -7.51 16.84
CA SER A 46 6.30 -7.63 16.88
C SER A 46 6.76 -8.97 16.31
N ILE A 47 6.08 -10.07 16.62
CA ILE A 47 6.35 -11.38 16.02
C ILE A 47 6.15 -11.32 14.49
N PHE A 48 5.04 -10.74 14.05
CA PHE A 48 4.76 -10.57 12.62
C PHE A 48 5.80 -9.69 11.92
N ARG A 49 6.21 -8.59 12.58
CA ARG A 49 7.29 -7.71 12.09
C ARG A 49 8.61 -8.48 11.89
N ASN A 50 8.98 -9.35 12.84
CA ASN A 50 10.18 -10.17 12.74
C ASN A 50 10.10 -11.13 11.56
N LYS A 51 8.96 -11.78 11.31
CA LYS A 51 8.73 -12.59 10.11
C LYS A 51 8.91 -11.76 8.83
N CYS A 52 8.36 -10.55 8.77
CA CYS A 52 8.55 -9.63 7.65
C CYS A 52 10.05 -9.32 7.44
N LYS A 53 10.81 -9.08 8.51
CA LYS A 53 12.24 -8.78 8.44
C LYS A 53 13.05 -9.96 7.87
N ILE A 54 12.79 -11.18 8.31
CA ILE A 54 13.42 -12.40 7.78
C ILE A 54 13.15 -12.53 6.27
N LYS A 55 11.93 -12.25 5.82
CA LYS A 55 11.52 -12.27 4.40
C LYS A 55 11.97 -11.02 3.63
N ARG A 56 12.65 -10.07 4.26
CA ARG A 56 13.08 -8.78 3.69
C ARG A 56 11.90 -7.90 3.23
N PHE A 57 10.72 -8.07 3.82
CA PHE A 57 9.55 -7.23 3.58
C PHE A 57 9.61 -5.98 4.45
N LYS A 58 9.20 -4.84 3.91
CA LYS A 58 8.98 -3.62 4.70
C LYS A 58 7.63 -3.71 5.40
N PHE A 59 7.56 -3.26 6.64
CA PHE A 59 6.35 -3.25 7.45
C PHE A 59 5.97 -1.84 7.88
N TYR A 60 4.75 -1.43 7.57
CA TYR A 60 4.23 -0.10 7.87
C TYR A 60 2.98 -0.22 8.75
N ILE A 61 2.87 0.67 9.74
CA ILE A 61 1.69 0.80 10.61
C ILE A 61 0.86 1.99 10.15
N ALA A 62 -0.46 1.83 10.09
CA ALA A 62 -1.35 2.90 9.67
C ALA A 62 -1.70 3.83 10.83
N ASN A 63 -1.47 5.14 10.65
CA ASN A 63 -1.92 6.27 11.50
C ASN A 63 -1.49 6.27 12.97
N ASN A 64 -0.84 5.23 13.47
CA ASN A 64 -0.43 5.11 14.87
C ASN A 64 1.09 5.15 14.99
N LEU A 65 1.64 6.33 15.29
CA LEU A 65 3.07 6.57 15.42
C LEU A 65 3.68 5.79 16.59
N GLN A 66 3.00 5.78 17.74
CA GLN A 66 3.51 5.09 18.93
C GLN A 66 3.63 3.59 18.68
N LEU A 67 2.59 2.99 18.08
CA LEU A 67 2.62 1.59 17.70
C LEU A 67 3.73 1.29 16.68
N ALA A 68 3.93 2.18 15.69
CA ALA A 68 4.99 2.03 14.70
C ALA A 68 6.38 2.01 15.35
N LYS A 69 6.61 2.88 16.33
CA LYS A 69 7.86 2.90 17.10
C LYS A 69 8.01 1.64 17.96
N ASN A 70 7.00 1.27 18.71
CA ASN A 70 7.05 0.11 19.60
C ASN A 70 7.27 -1.21 18.86
N CYS A 71 6.69 -1.34 17.64
CA CYS A 71 6.91 -2.50 16.76
C CYS A 71 8.19 -2.40 15.93
N GLN A 72 8.96 -1.32 16.04
CA GLN A 72 10.10 -1.07 15.16
C GLN A 72 9.74 -1.20 13.67
N ALA A 73 8.56 -0.68 13.28
CA ALA A 73 8.11 -0.69 11.89
C ALA A 73 9.07 0.13 11.00
N ASP A 74 9.15 -0.24 9.71
CA ASP A 74 10.00 0.47 8.73
C ASP A 74 9.46 1.86 8.39
N GLY A 75 8.21 2.15 8.75
CA GLY A 75 7.62 3.46 8.54
C GLY A 75 6.15 3.54 8.93
N LEU A 76 5.56 4.68 8.61
CA LEU A 76 4.18 5.00 8.91
C LEU A 76 3.37 5.18 7.61
N TYR A 77 2.19 4.57 7.57
CA TYR A 77 1.21 4.83 6.54
C TYR A 77 0.20 5.88 7.04
N ILE A 78 -0.03 6.93 6.25
CA ILE A 78 -0.90 8.05 6.58
C ILE A 78 -2.13 8.01 5.69
N SER A 79 -3.28 7.67 6.25
CA SER A 79 -4.57 7.63 5.53
C SER A 79 -4.94 8.99 4.95
N ALA A 80 -5.78 9.01 3.92
CA ALA A 80 -6.22 10.23 3.25
C ALA A 80 -6.82 11.27 4.22
N TYR A 81 -7.64 10.81 5.17
CA TYR A 81 -8.28 11.67 6.17
C TYR A 81 -7.34 12.16 7.28
N ASN A 82 -6.19 11.51 7.49
CA ASN A 82 -5.25 11.91 8.55
C ASN A 82 -4.41 13.10 8.07
N LYS A 83 -4.56 14.23 8.76
CA LYS A 83 -3.87 15.51 8.47
C LYS A 83 -2.69 15.78 9.39
N LYS A 84 -2.38 14.91 10.35
CA LYS A 84 -1.27 15.10 11.29
C LYS A 84 0.07 15.11 10.56
N LYS A 85 0.98 16.01 10.97
CA LYS A 85 2.34 16.10 10.43
C LYS A 85 3.29 15.20 11.23
N TYR A 86 4.18 14.49 10.54
CA TYR A 86 5.13 13.55 11.15
C TYR A 86 6.58 13.85 10.78
N LEU A 87 6.85 15.02 10.22
CA LEU A 87 8.20 15.44 9.73
C LEU A 87 9.29 15.39 10.80
N LYS A 88 8.92 15.57 12.08
CA LYS A 88 9.87 15.51 13.21
C LYS A 88 10.47 14.12 13.47
N TYR A 89 9.89 13.09 12.85
CA TYR A 89 10.29 11.71 13.06
C TYR A 89 10.99 11.21 11.81
N ASN A 90 12.19 10.70 11.96
CA ASN A 90 12.96 10.13 10.84
C ASN A 90 12.38 8.76 10.44
N LEU A 91 11.18 8.78 9.86
CA LEU A 91 10.43 7.60 9.43
C LEU A 91 10.10 7.67 7.93
N ASN A 92 10.09 6.52 7.29
CA ASN A 92 9.54 6.42 5.94
C ASN A 92 8.03 6.65 5.98
N LEU A 93 7.55 7.70 5.30
CA LEU A 93 6.14 8.05 5.26
C LEU A 93 5.53 7.68 3.91
N ILE A 94 4.45 6.90 3.95
CA ILE A 94 3.63 6.57 2.80
C ILE A 94 2.25 7.18 3.03
N GLY A 95 1.76 7.96 2.08
CA GLY A 95 0.42 8.55 2.15
C GLY A 95 -0.61 7.77 1.35
N SER A 96 -1.88 8.05 1.56
CA SER A 96 -2.94 7.74 0.59
C SER A 96 -3.74 8.97 0.20
N ALA A 97 -4.25 8.96 -1.03
CA ALA A 97 -5.04 10.04 -1.58
C ALA A 97 -6.09 9.53 -2.58
N HIS A 98 -7.18 10.29 -2.74
CA HIS A 98 -8.26 10.05 -3.68
C HIS A 98 -8.43 11.17 -4.72
N ASN A 99 -7.78 12.31 -4.49
CA ASN A 99 -7.82 13.48 -5.35
C ASN A 99 -6.51 14.27 -5.27
N TYR A 100 -6.38 15.25 -6.15
CA TYR A 100 -5.15 16.05 -6.28
C TYR A 100 -4.85 16.88 -5.03
N LYS A 101 -5.88 17.44 -4.39
CA LYS A 101 -5.73 18.21 -3.13
C LYS A 101 -5.14 17.36 -2.00
N GLU A 102 -5.57 16.10 -1.92
CA GLU A 102 -5.04 15.17 -0.92
C GLU A 102 -3.59 14.77 -1.23
N ILE A 103 -3.21 14.62 -2.51
CA ILE A 103 -1.80 14.38 -2.89
C ILE A 103 -0.92 15.52 -2.37
N HIS A 104 -1.28 16.78 -2.63
CA HIS A 104 -0.55 17.93 -2.11
C HIS A 104 -0.48 17.95 -0.58
N GLY A 105 -1.58 17.57 0.09
CA GLY A 105 -1.58 17.40 1.54
C GLY A 105 -0.55 16.39 2.04
N LYS A 106 -0.40 15.25 1.32
CA LYS A 106 0.58 14.20 1.65
C LYS A 106 2.02 14.65 1.40
N ILE A 107 2.26 15.41 0.34
CA ILE A 107 3.58 16.03 0.10
C ILE A 107 3.95 16.95 1.28
N LYS A 108 3.05 17.83 1.71
CA LYS A 108 3.25 18.70 2.88
C LYS A 108 3.43 17.93 4.20
N GLN A 109 2.93 16.70 4.29
CA GLN A 109 3.16 15.80 5.42
C GLN A 109 4.52 15.07 5.37
N GLY A 110 5.30 15.22 4.28
CA GLY A 110 6.60 14.60 4.09
C GLY A 110 6.55 13.20 3.49
N CYS A 111 5.42 12.79 2.92
CA CYS A 111 5.35 11.51 2.20
C CYS A 111 6.20 11.59 0.92
N LYS A 112 6.99 10.54 0.67
CA LYS A 112 7.74 10.35 -0.58
C LYS A 112 6.98 9.47 -1.58
N THR A 113 5.98 8.73 -1.12
CA THR A 113 5.14 7.83 -1.91
C THR A 113 3.70 8.03 -1.49
N VAL A 114 2.79 8.09 -2.47
CA VAL A 114 1.35 8.18 -2.20
C VAL A 114 0.60 7.09 -2.95
N ILE A 115 -0.17 6.29 -2.21
CA ILE A 115 -1.06 5.31 -2.79
C ILE A 115 -2.33 6.02 -3.21
N PHE A 116 -2.58 6.03 -4.53
CA PHE A 116 -3.64 6.81 -5.14
C PHE A 116 -4.76 5.92 -5.69
N SER A 117 -5.95 6.11 -5.22
CA SER A 117 -7.11 5.29 -5.55
C SER A 117 -8.25 6.12 -6.16
N ARG A 118 -9.02 5.61 -7.10
CA ARG A 118 -9.11 4.23 -7.61
C ARG A 118 -8.68 4.14 -9.05
N LEU A 119 -7.78 3.21 -9.34
CA LEU A 119 -7.35 3.00 -10.72
C LEU A 119 -8.50 2.43 -11.58
N PHE A 120 -9.09 1.31 -11.18
CA PHE A 120 -10.20 0.64 -11.87
C PHE A 120 -11.47 0.61 -11.02
N LYS A 121 -12.60 0.30 -11.65
CA LYS A 121 -13.88 0.11 -10.96
C LYS A 121 -13.77 -0.99 -9.91
N THR A 122 -14.38 -0.79 -8.76
CA THR A 122 -14.44 -1.76 -7.67
C THR A 122 -15.87 -2.23 -7.48
N SER A 123 -16.05 -3.45 -6.98
CA SER A 123 -17.34 -4.03 -6.65
C SER A 123 -18.03 -3.40 -5.42
N TYR A 124 -17.35 -2.49 -4.72
CA TYR A 124 -17.98 -1.79 -3.59
C TYR A 124 -19.14 -0.93 -4.06
N LYS A 125 -20.35 -1.27 -3.60
CA LYS A 125 -21.57 -0.47 -3.79
C LYS A 125 -21.29 0.98 -3.33
N ASN A 126 -21.80 1.96 -4.00
CA ASN A 126 -21.72 3.40 -3.67
C ASN A 126 -20.44 4.18 -4.02
N LYS A 127 -19.43 3.59 -4.63
CA LYS A 127 -18.29 4.38 -5.09
C LYS A 127 -18.28 4.52 -6.61
N LYS A 128 -18.88 5.60 -7.10
CA LYS A 128 -18.89 5.95 -8.53
C LYS A 128 -17.50 6.37 -9.01
N GLY A 129 -17.18 6.01 -10.25
CA GLY A 129 -15.99 6.45 -10.96
C GLY A 129 -14.70 5.67 -10.65
N SER A 130 -13.80 5.70 -11.60
CA SER A 130 -12.43 5.24 -11.52
C SER A 130 -11.59 6.11 -12.45
N LEU A 131 -10.28 6.19 -12.20
CA LEU A 131 -9.38 7.02 -13.00
C LEU A 131 -9.14 6.43 -14.41
N GLY A 132 -8.97 5.12 -14.48
CA GLY A 132 -8.41 4.46 -15.65
C GLY A 132 -6.91 4.76 -15.79
N VAL A 133 -6.27 4.07 -16.73
CA VAL A 133 -4.83 4.15 -16.95
C VAL A 133 -4.42 5.54 -17.43
N ILE A 134 -5.12 6.10 -18.42
CA ILE A 134 -4.77 7.38 -19.05
C ILE A 134 -4.77 8.50 -18.02
N LYS A 135 -5.87 8.67 -17.28
CA LYS A 135 -5.99 9.74 -16.27
C LYS A 135 -5.00 9.57 -15.12
N PHE A 136 -4.75 8.32 -14.70
CA PHE A 136 -3.71 8.05 -13.70
C PHE A 136 -2.34 8.50 -14.19
N ASN A 137 -1.96 8.14 -15.42
CA ASN A 137 -0.66 8.48 -16.00
C ASN A 137 -0.47 10.00 -16.13
N LEU A 138 -1.50 10.73 -16.60
CA LEU A 138 -1.46 12.19 -16.68
C LEU A 138 -1.23 12.83 -15.30
N ILE A 139 -1.91 12.33 -14.25
CA ILE A 139 -1.71 12.82 -12.88
C ILE A 139 -0.29 12.46 -12.39
N SER A 140 0.15 11.24 -12.63
CA SER A 140 1.47 10.75 -12.18
C SER A 140 2.62 11.54 -12.81
N GLN A 141 2.53 11.87 -14.09
CA GLN A 141 3.54 12.67 -14.80
C GLN A 141 3.65 14.10 -14.28
N ASN A 142 2.54 14.67 -13.79
CA ASN A 142 2.50 16.02 -13.27
C ASN A 142 2.73 16.10 -11.73
N CYS A 143 3.07 14.99 -11.09
CA CYS A 143 3.35 14.95 -9.65
C CYS A 143 4.84 14.76 -9.37
N LEU A 144 5.37 15.57 -8.45
CA LEU A 144 6.77 15.45 -7.96
C LEU A 144 6.96 14.28 -6.97
N ILE A 145 5.94 13.47 -6.75
CA ILE A 145 5.93 12.36 -5.79
C ILE A 145 5.59 11.06 -6.50
N ASN A 146 6.14 9.95 -6.01
CA ASN A 146 5.83 8.64 -6.55
C ASN A 146 4.39 8.23 -6.25
N LEU A 147 3.56 8.11 -7.29
CA LEU A 147 2.17 7.65 -7.18
C LEU A 147 2.08 6.15 -7.43
N ILE A 148 1.45 5.45 -6.48
CA ILE A 148 1.21 4.01 -6.54
C ILE A 148 -0.29 3.77 -6.74
N PRO A 149 -0.73 3.13 -7.83
CA PRO A 149 -2.13 2.89 -8.09
C PRO A 149 -2.72 1.84 -7.14
N LEU A 150 -3.94 2.08 -6.69
CA LEU A 150 -4.74 1.16 -5.88
C LEU A 150 -6.17 1.08 -6.41
N GLY A 151 -6.78 -0.08 -6.31
CA GLY A 151 -8.22 -0.30 -6.44
C GLY A 151 -8.68 -0.86 -7.78
N GLY A 152 -9.55 -1.85 -7.69
CA GLY A 152 -10.15 -2.55 -8.81
C GLY A 152 -9.20 -3.41 -9.63
N ILE A 153 -7.98 -3.65 -9.14
CA ILE A 153 -7.00 -4.53 -9.78
C ILE A 153 -7.45 -5.97 -9.59
N ASN A 154 -7.60 -6.71 -10.69
CA ASN A 154 -8.02 -8.11 -10.72
C ASN A 154 -7.38 -8.82 -11.91
N ILE A 155 -7.61 -10.15 -12.05
CA ILE A 155 -7.00 -10.97 -13.09
C ILE A 155 -7.34 -10.51 -14.51
N PHE A 156 -8.52 -9.93 -14.73
CA PHE A 156 -8.98 -9.48 -16.06
C PHE A 156 -8.35 -8.17 -16.53
N ASN A 157 -7.77 -7.38 -15.63
CA ASN A 157 -7.15 -6.11 -15.97
C ASN A 157 -5.64 -6.06 -15.69
N LEU A 158 -5.04 -7.20 -15.36
CA LEU A 158 -3.59 -7.28 -15.09
C LEU A 158 -2.76 -6.75 -16.27
N LEU A 159 -3.08 -7.10 -17.51
CA LEU A 159 -2.33 -6.64 -18.67
C LEU A 159 -2.33 -5.11 -18.81
N LYS A 160 -3.43 -4.44 -18.42
CA LYS A 160 -3.52 -2.97 -18.43
C LYS A 160 -2.55 -2.31 -17.45
N LEU A 161 -2.07 -3.04 -16.44
CA LEU A 161 -1.09 -2.52 -15.47
C LEU A 161 0.29 -2.28 -16.09
N ASN A 162 0.62 -2.94 -17.20
CA ASN A 162 1.87 -2.66 -17.93
C ASN A 162 1.90 -1.25 -18.50
N MET A 163 0.73 -0.70 -18.84
CA MET A 163 0.57 0.66 -19.37
C MET A 163 0.53 1.74 -18.26
N VAL A 164 0.51 1.34 -16.99
CA VAL A 164 0.42 2.29 -15.86
C VAL A 164 1.81 2.82 -15.54
N ASN A 165 1.98 4.13 -15.61
CA ASN A 165 3.22 4.83 -15.26
C ASN A 165 3.37 4.90 -13.73
N SER A 166 3.85 3.81 -13.14
CA SER A 166 4.11 3.68 -11.72
C SER A 166 5.17 2.64 -11.44
N GLU A 167 6.02 2.91 -10.46
CA GLU A 167 7.05 1.97 -9.99
C GLU A 167 6.49 0.81 -9.18
N GLY A 168 5.23 0.87 -8.78
CA GLY A 168 4.64 -0.15 -7.91
C GLY A 168 3.14 -0.30 -8.07
N LEU A 169 2.59 -1.23 -7.30
CA LEU A 169 1.17 -1.53 -7.23
C LEU A 169 0.74 -1.71 -5.78
N ALA A 170 -0.47 -1.25 -5.44
CA ALA A 170 -1.08 -1.53 -4.14
C ALA A 170 -2.30 -2.46 -4.30
N LEU A 171 -2.37 -3.49 -3.45
CA LEU A 171 -3.36 -4.56 -3.51
C LEU A 171 -4.08 -4.69 -2.17
N LEU A 172 -5.40 -4.78 -2.18
CA LEU A 172 -6.22 -4.82 -0.97
C LEU A 172 -6.90 -6.18 -0.76
N SER A 173 -7.57 -6.70 -1.76
CA SER A 173 -8.50 -7.83 -1.60
C SER A 173 -8.12 -9.09 -2.40
N GLU A 174 -7.37 -8.95 -3.46
CA GLU A 174 -7.09 -10.09 -4.35
C GLU A 174 -6.15 -11.12 -3.71
N ILE A 175 -5.26 -10.69 -2.82
CA ILE A 175 -4.36 -11.60 -2.10
C ILE A 175 -5.14 -12.42 -1.06
N LYS A 176 -6.18 -11.83 -0.44
CA LYS A 176 -7.06 -12.56 0.49
C LYS A 176 -7.87 -13.65 -0.21
N LYS A 177 -8.23 -13.44 -1.48
CA LYS A 177 -9.15 -14.32 -2.22
C LYS A 177 -8.45 -15.38 -3.06
N LYS A 178 -7.22 -15.13 -3.53
CA LYS A 178 -6.51 -16.05 -4.44
C LYS A 178 -5.00 -15.98 -4.21
N PRO A 179 -4.44 -16.88 -3.37
CA PRO A 179 -2.99 -17.01 -3.19
C PRO A 179 -2.22 -17.21 -4.51
N ALA A 180 -2.87 -17.79 -5.52
CA ALA A 180 -2.29 -18.00 -6.86
C ALA A 180 -1.95 -16.68 -7.59
N ILE A 181 -2.53 -15.54 -7.22
CA ILE A 181 -2.16 -14.24 -7.78
C ILE A 181 -0.80 -13.78 -7.22
N SER A 182 -0.50 -14.11 -5.97
CA SER A 182 0.82 -13.83 -5.41
C SER A 182 1.93 -14.52 -6.21
N ASN A 183 1.72 -15.76 -6.64
CA ASN A 183 2.70 -16.51 -7.44
C ASN A 183 2.86 -16.00 -8.89
N ARG A 184 1.96 -15.14 -9.37
CA ARG A 184 2.04 -14.49 -10.70
C ARG A 184 2.55 -13.06 -10.66
N LEU A 185 2.52 -12.43 -9.49
CA LEU A 185 2.96 -11.05 -9.29
C LEU A 185 4.33 -10.93 -8.61
N PHE A 186 4.77 -12.01 -7.93
CA PHE A 186 6.01 -12.01 -7.13
C PHE A 186 6.97 -13.13 -7.55
#